data_4ede3643704d72c61dfbbe3f4099f63f
#
_entry.id   4ede3643704d72c61dfbbe3f4099f63f
#
_cell.length_a   1.000
_cell.length_b   1.000
_cell.length_c   1.000
_cell.angle_alpha   90.00
_cell.angle_beta   90.00
_cell.angle_gamma   90.00
#
_symmetry.space_group_name_H-M   'P 1'
#
loop_
_entity.id
_entity.type
_entity.pdbx_description
1 polymer ?
#
loop_
_entity_poly.entity_id
_entity_poly.type
_entity_poly.pdbx_seq_one_letter_code
_entity_poly.pdbx_strand_id
1 'polypeptide(L)'
;MVVQQLLRDEGHEASARTVQRTVRGTRQAQRAEQLATVRFETPPGRQMQIDFGQKLVQIAGQLVKVFFLTAVLGYSRRLFVKAFLAERHDDWREGVVGAFERFGGVPLEVLGDNASVLVSKHDRANDTLVFYPAWVAFCRDWDVIPRA
;
A
#
# COMPACT_ATOMS: atom_id res chain seq x y z
N MET A 1 33.23 1.70 10.81
CA MET A 1 34.33 0.74 10.50
C MET A 1 34.09 0.00 9.19
N VAL A 2 32.88 -0.51 8.90
CA VAL A 2 32.60 -1.27 7.65
C VAL A 2 32.90 -0.47 6.37
N VAL A 3 32.44 0.78 6.25
CA VAL A 3 32.66 1.61 5.05
C VAL A 3 34.15 1.92 4.81
N GLN A 4 34.95 2.11 5.87
CA GLN A 4 36.38 2.36 5.74
C GLN A 4 37.11 1.11 5.24
N GLN A 5 36.65 -0.07 5.65
CA GLN A 5 37.25 -1.33 5.17
C GLN A 5 36.92 -1.55 3.69
N LEU A 6 35.66 -1.35 3.29
CA LEU A 6 35.26 -1.45 1.88
C LEU A 6 36.07 -0.50 0.97
N LEU A 7 36.30 0.75 1.41
CA LEU A 7 37.11 1.70 0.66
C LEU A 7 38.56 1.25 0.50
N ARG A 8 39.14 0.62 1.54
CA ARG A 8 40.48 0.05 1.44
C ARG A 8 40.58 -1.14 0.49
N ASP A 9 39.57 -2.00 0.53
CA ASP A 9 39.47 -3.16 -0.36
C ASP A 9 39.34 -2.74 -1.83
N GLU A 10 38.79 -1.56 -2.10
CA GLU A 10 38.72 -0.92 -3.42
C GLU A 10 39.93 -0.03 -3.76
N GLY A 11 40.97 -0.03 -2.91
CA GLY A 11 42.21 0.72 -3.15
C GLY A 11 42.17 2.19 -2.75
N HIS A 12 41.19 2.63 -1.99
CA HIS A 12 41.05 4.01 -1.53
C HIS A 12 41.51 4.16 -0.06
N GLU A 13 42.56 4.93 0.19
CA GLU A 13 42.96 5.29 1.53
C GLU A 13 42.23 6.53 2.04
N ALA A 14 41.38 6.36 3.03
CA ALA A 14 40.72 7.45 3.71
C ALA A 14 40.80 7.29 5.24
N SER A 15 41.03 8.40 5.94
CA SER A 15 41.06 8.36 7.40
C SER A 15 39.63 8.11 7.93
N ALA A 16 39.52 7.43 9.09
CA ALA A 16 38.26 7.22 9.77
C ALA A 16 37.44 8.51 9.97
N ARG A 17 38.13 9.62 10.27
CA ARG A 17 37.53 10.95 10.45
C ARG A 17 36.93 11.49 9.14
N THR A 18 37.62 11.30 8.01
CA THR A 18 37.14 11.72 6.68
C THR A 18 35.91 10.92 6.29
N VAL A 19 35.96 9.59 6.43
CA VAL A 19 34.81 8.72 6.16
C VAL A 19 33.60 9.09 7.02
N GLN A 20 33.79 9.28 8.33
CA GLN A 20 32.72 9.67 9.24
C GLN A 20 32.10 11.03 8.86
N ARG A 21 32.93 12.01 8.48
CA ARG A 21 32.44 13.33 8.06
C ARG A 21 31.61 13.25 6.80
N THR A 22 32.06 12.52 5.79
CA THR A 22 31.35 12.35 4.50
C THR A 22 30.05 11.58 4.68
N VAL A 23 30.06 10.49 5.44
CA VAL A 23 28.88 9.62 5.66
C VAL A 23 27.87 10.27 6.61
N ARG A 24 28.30 11.25 7.43
CA ARG A 24 27.42 11.91 8.40
C ARG A 24 26.25 12.64 7.73
N GLY A 25 26.50 13.36 6.63
CA GLY A 25 25.45 14.07 5.88
C GLY A 25 24.42 13.12 5.29
N THR A 26 24.87 12.05 4.65
CA THR A 26 24.01 11.01 4.08
C THR A 26 23.18 10.30 5.16
N ARG A 27 23.79 9.95 6.29
CA ARG A 27 23.08 9.36 7.43
C ARG A 27 22.05 10.30 8.05
N GLN A 28 22.37 11.59 8.13
CA GLN A 28 21.41 12.58 8.63
C GLN A 28 20.23 12.75 7.68
N ALA A 29 20.47 12.79 6.36
CA ALA A 29 19.43 12.85 5.34
C ALA A 29 18.53 11.60 5.39
N GLN A 30 19.12 10.39 5.41
CA GLN A 30 18.36 9.14 5.55
C GLN A 30 17.55 9.08 6.86
N ARG A 31 18.12 9.57 7.95
CA ARG A 31 17.41 9.60 9.24
C ARG A 31 16.29 10.64 9.25
N ALA A 32 16.48 11.79 8.60
CA ALA A 32 15.44 12.80 8.40
C ALA A 32 14.32 12.25 7.49
N GLU A 33 14.64 11.53 6.42
CA GLU A 33 13.69 10.86 5.55
C GLU A 33 12.93 9.75 6.28
N GLN A 34 13.58 8.93 7.10
CA GLN A 34 12.94 7.93 7.95
C GLN A 34 12.02 8.56 9.02
N LEU A 35 12.39 9.71 9.57
CA LEU A 35 11.57 10.45 10.53
C LEU A 35 10.44 11.22 9.86
N ALA A 36 10.64 11.71 8.63
CA ALA A 36 9.62 12.37 7.82
C ALA A 36 8.58 11.39 7.27
N THR A 37 8.93 10.11 7.16
CA THR A 37 7.96 9.05 6.89
C THR A 37 7.19 8.78 8.16
N VAL A 38 6.20 9.62 8.45
CA VAL A 38 5.20 9.35 9.50
C VAL A 38 4.51 8.05 9.10
N ARG A 39 4.95 6.94 9.68
CA ARG A 39 4.24 5.68 9.57
C ARG A 39 2.89 5.89 10.24
N PHE A 40 1.87 5.96 9.43
CA PHE A 40 0.51 5.96 9.93
C PHE A 40 0.25 4.55 10.49
N GLU A 41 0.50 4.38 11.78
CA GLU A 41 0.25 3.11 12.47
C GLU A 41 -1.17 3.13 13.01
N THR A 42 -2.00 2.24 12.48
CA THR A 42 -3.34 2.02 13.00
C THR A 42 -3.29 0.86 14.03
N PRO A 43 -4.13 0.86 15.07
CA PRO A 43 -4.22 -0.27 15.99
C PRO A 43 -4.55 -1.58 15.29
N PRO A 44 -4.24 -2.75 15.89
CA PRO A 44 -4.61 -4.05 15.34
C PRO A 44 -6.11 -4.13 15.02
N GLY A 45 -6.44 -4.70 13.85
CA GLY A 45 -7.84 -4.86 13.40
C GLY A 45 -8.55 -3.56 13.00
N ARG A 46 -7.89 -2.42 13.11
CA ARG A 46 -8.53 -1.12 12.83
C ARG A 46 -8.76 -0.90 11.34
N GLN A 47 -7.73 -1.02 10.53
CA GLN A 47 -7.79 -0.59 9.14
C GLN A 47 -7.09 -1.56 8.19
N MET A 48 -7.73 -1.77 7.04
CA MET A 48 -7.15 -2.38 5.86
C MET A 48 -7.17 -1.37 4.72
N GLN A 49 -6.05 -1.18 4.05
CA GLN A 49 -5.96 -0.38 2.82
C GLN A 49 -6.11 -1.29 1.62
N ILE A 50 -6.90 -0.86 0.63
CA ILE A 50 -7.05 -1.54 -0.64
C ILE A 50 -6.66 -0.61 -1.78
N ASP A 51 -6.03 -1.17 -2.79
CA ASP A 51 -5.66 -0.47 -4.01
C ASP A 51 -5.88 -1.38 -5.22
N PHE A 52 -6.23 -0.75 -6.35
CA PHE A 52 -6.42 -1.41 -7.63
C PHE A 52 -5.36 -0.95 -8.62
N GLY A 53 -4.67 -1.91 -9.19
CA GLY A 53 -3.71 -1.69 -10.25
C GLY A 53 -3.99 -2.53 -11.46
N GLN A 54 -3.41 -2.16 -12.60
CA GLN A 54 -3.47 -2.95 -13.83
C GLN A 54 -2.09 -3.04 -14.49
N LYS A 55 -1.82 -4.16 -15.14
CA LYS A 55 -0.57 -4.36 -15.89
C LYS A 55 -0.81 -5.25 -17.10
N LEU A 56 -0.10 -4.95 -18.19
CA LEU A 56 0.01 -5.89 -19.30
C LEU A 56 1.03 -6.98 -18.95
N VAL A 57 0.60 -8.23 -19.01
CA VAL A 57 1.43 -9.41 -18.70
C VAL A 57 1.43 -10.33 -19.92
N GLN A 58 2.58 -10.85 -20.27
CA GLN A 58 2.68 -11.84 -21.34
C GLN A 58 2.32 -13.22 -20.80
N ILE A 59 1.22 -13.79 -21.32
CA ILE A 59 0.75 -15.13 -20.97
C ILE A 59 0.65 -15.94 -22.25
N ALA A 60 1.36 -17.05 -22.33
CA ALA A 60 1.39 -17.93 -23.53
C ALA A 60 1.67 -17.17 -24.85
N GLY A 61 2.56 -16.17 -24.80
CA GLY A 61 2.93 -15.37 -25.97
C GLY A 61 1.99 -14.21 -26.31
N GLN A 62 0.88 -14.06 -25.59
CA GLN A 62 -0.09 -12.98 -25.79
C GLN A 62 0.00 -11.95 -24.66
N LEU A 63 -0.15 -10.67 -24.99
CA LEU A 63 -0.26 -9.60 -24.01
C LEU A 63 -1.70 -9.56 -23.47
N VAL A 64 -1.84 -9.87 -22.20
CA VAL A 64 -3.12 -9.88 -21.47
C VAL A 64 -3.10 -8.76 -20.43
N LYS A 65 -4.16 -7.96 -20.39
CA LYS A 65 -4.36 -6.99 -19.32
C LYS A 65 -4.84 -7.74 -18.08
N VAL A 66 -4.07 -7.61 -17.01
CA VAL A 66 -4.38 -8.20 -15.70
C VAL A 66 -4.61 -7.08 -14.71
N PHE A 67 -5.68 -7.19 -13.93
CA PHE A 67 -6.03 -6.29 -12.85
C PHE A 67 -5.64 -6.93 -11.52
N PHE A 68 -5.21 -6.13 -10.57
CA PHE A 68 -4.78 -6.60 -9.26
C PHE A 68 -5.51 -5.81 -8.18
N LEU A 69 -6.09 -6.52 -7.23
CA LEU A 69 -6.43 -5.96 -5.95
C LEU A 69 -5.31 -6.25 -4.97
N THR A 70 -4.81 -5.20 -4.35
CA THR A 70 -3.86 -5.28 -3.22
C THR A 70 -4.58 -4.89 -1.95
N ALA A 71 -4.42 -5.67 -0.89
CA ALA A 71 -4.94 -5.34 0.43
C ALA A 71 -3.82 -5.42 1.47
N VAL A 72 -3.69 -4.39 2.31
CA VAL A 72 -2.65 -4.29 3.34
C VAL A 72 -3.27 -3.94 4.68
N LEU A 73 -2.99 -4.74 5.71
CA LEU A 73 -3.39 -4.39 7.08
C LEU A 73 -2.54 -3.24 7.63
N GLY A 74 -3.18 -2.22 8.17
CA GLY A 74 -2.51 -1.01 8.65
C GLY A 74 -1.49 -1.27 9.77
N TYR A 75 -1.77 -2.19 10.69
CA TYR A 75 -0.88 -2.54 11.80
C TYR A 75 0.20 -3.54 11.41
N SER A 76 -0.19 -4.75 11.01
CA SER A 76 0.75 -5.87 10.78
C SER A 76 1.48 -5.81 9.45
N ARG A 77 1.05 -4.92 8.54
CA ARG A 77 1.57 -4.81 7.18
C ARG A 77 1.47 -6.11 6.35
N ARG A 78 0.63 -7.04 6.79
CA ARG A 78 0.36 -8.23 6.00
C ARG A 78 -0.28 -7.82 4.69
N LEU A 79 0.24 -8.41 3.62
CA LEU A 79 -0.17 -8.15 2.25
C LEU A 79 -0.99 -9.32 1.71
N PHE A 80 -2.05 -9.00 1.00
CA PHE A 80 -2.81 -9.91 0.14
C PHE A 80 -2.89 -9.31 -1.25
N VAL A 81 -2.74 -10.14 -2.28
CA VAL A 81 -2.88 -9.72 -3.68
C VAL A 81 -3.72 -10.76 -4.40
N LYS A 82 -4.69 -10.30 -5.19
CA LYS A 82 -5.49 -11.15 -6.07
C LYS A 82 -5.52 -10.56 -7.47
N ALA A 83 -5.32 -11.41 -8.47
CA ALA A 83 -5.34 -11.05 -9.88
C ALA A 83 -6.67 -11.39 -10.52
N PHE A 84 -7.12 -10.54 -11.45
CA PHE A 84 -8.36 -10.70 -12.20
C PHE A 84 -8.11 -10.39 -13.67
N LEU A 85 -8.93 -10.93 -14.56
CA LEU A 85 -8.90 -10.63 -15.98
C LEU A 85 -9.89 -9.53 -16.39
N ALA A 86 -10.67 -9.03 -15.45
CA ALA A 86 -11.61 -7.93 -15.63
C ALA A 86 -11.61 -7.04 -14.36
N GLU A 87 -12.12 -5.81 -14.51
CA GLU A 87 -12.30 -4.86 -13.43
C GLU A 87 -13.81 -4.58 -13.24
N ARG A 88 -14.50 -5.56 -12.67
CA ARG A 88 -15.94 -5.45 -12.37
C ARG A 88 -16.16 -5.26 -10.90
N HIS A 89 -17.32 -4.73 -10.54
CA HIS A 89 -17.69 -4.59 -9.13
C HIS A 89 -17.65 -5.90 -8.35
N ASP A 90 -17.94 -7.02 -9.00
CA ASP A 90 -17.91 -8.33 -8.37
C ASP A 90 -16.47 -8.84 -8.16
N ASP A 91 -15.56 -8.54 -9.08
CA ASP A 91 -14.16 -8.99 -9.00
C ASP A 91 -13.48 -8.42 -7.74
N TRP A 92 -13.68 -7.13 -7.46
CA TRP A 92 -13.05 -6.55 -6.29
C TRP A 92 -13.80 -6.82 -4.98
N ARG A 93 -15.14 -7.04 -4.99
CA ARG A 93 -15.83 -7.61 -3.82
C ARG A 93 -15.23 -8.98 -3.46
N GLU A 94 -15.08 -9.86 -4.44
CA GLU A 94 -14.41 -11.15 -4.28
C GLU A 94 -12.97 -10.99 -3.77
N GLY A 95 -12.24 -10.00 -4.27
CA GLY A 95 -10.90 -9.66 -3.81
C GLY A 95 -10.85 -9.24 -2.35
N VAL A 96 -11.78 -8.37 -1.93
CA VAL A 96 -11.87 -7.89 -0.54
C VAL A 96 -12.26 -9.03 0.41
N VAL A 97 -13.24 -9.86 0.02
CA VAL A 97 -13.62 -11.05 0.82
C VAL A 97 -12.44 -12.01 0.95
N GLY A 98 -11.72 -12.29 -0.14
CA GLY A 98 -10.52 -13.12 -0.11
C GLY A 98 -9.43 -12.56 0.81
N ALA A 99 -9.32 -11.23 0.94
CA ALA A 99 -8.42 -10.60 1.90
C ALA A 99 -8.89 -10.84 3.35
N PHE A 100 -10.19 -10.71 3.64
CA PHE A 100 -10.73 -11.00 4.98
C PHE A 100 -10.47 -12.45 5.38
N GLU A 101 -10.74 -13.39 4.50
CA GLU A 101 -10.47 -14.81 4.71
C GLU A 101 -8.97 -15.06 4.95
N ARG A 102 -8.11 -14.49 4.11
CA ARG A 102 -6.65 -14.64 4.22
C ARG A 102 -6.07 -14.06 5.50
N PHE A 103 -6.63 -12.95 5.98
CA PHE A 103 -6.20 -12.32 7.22
C PHE A 103 -6.82 -12.94 8.47
N GLY A 104 -7.88 -13.74 8.31
CA GLY A 104 -8.58 -14.40 9.38
C GLY A 104 -9.53 -13.50 10.17
N GLY A 105 -10.04 -12.44 9.53
CA GLY A 105 -10.98 -11.51 10.13
C GLY A 105 -11.27 -10.29 9.27
N VAL A 106 -12.29 -9.53 9.71
CA VAL A 106 -12.77 -8.31 9.05
C VAL A 106 -12.22 -7.11 9.84
N PRO A 107 -11.58 -6.12 9.19
CA PRO A 107 -11.13 -4.90 9.85
C PRO A 107 -12.32 -3.98 10.12
N LEU A 108 -12.16 -3.04 11.05
CA LEU A 108 -13.20 -2.04 11.34
C LEU A 108 -13.40 -1.08 10.14
N GLU A 109 -12.33 -0.74 9.45
CA GLU A 109 -12.33 0.22 8.34
C GLU A 109 -11.62 -0.35 7.10
N VAL A 110 -12.18 -0.09 5.93
CA VAL A 110 -11.50 -0.30 4.63
C VAL A 110 -11.29 1.04 3.95
N LEU A 111 -10.01 1.38 3.75
CA LEU A 111 -9.56 2.60 3.08
C LEU A 111 -9.19 2.28 1.63
N GLY A 112 -9.86 2.92 0.68
CA GLY A 112 -9.54 2.84 -0.74
C GLY A 112 -8.72 4.06 -1.19
N ASP A 113 -7.50 3.86 -1.65
CA ASP A 113 -6.63 4.95 -2.15
C ASP A 113 -7.15 5.48 -3.51
N ASN A 114 -7.72 4.63 -4.34
CA ASN A 114 -8.30 5.03 -5.62
C ASN A 114 -9.80 5.29 -5.49
N ALA A 115 -10.14 6.50 -5.05
CA ALA A 115 -11.51 6.91 -4.81
C ALA A 115 -12.44 6.73 -6.04
N SER A 116 -11.92 6.76 -7.27
CA SER A 116 -12.73 6.69 -8.50
C SER A 116 -13.46 5.37 -8.68
N VAL A 117 -12.96 4.27 -8.14
CA VAL A 117 -13.61 2.94 -8.20
C VAL A 117 -14.68 2.78 -7.12
N LEU A 118 -14.52 3.44 -5.98
CA LEU A 118 -15.40 3.33 -4.82
C LEU A 118 -16.36 4.51 -4.69
N VAL A 119 -15.97 5.68 -5.21
CA VAL A 119 -16.64 6.96 -5.04
C VAL A 119 -17.34 7.35 -6.33
N SER A 120 -18.66 7.54 -6.27
CA SER A 120 -19.49 7.98 -7.40
C SER A 120 -19.38 9.48 -7.64
N LYS A 121 -19.14 10.27 -6.58
CA LYS A 121 -19.06 11.72 -6.64
C LYS A 121 -18.20 12.26 -5.50
N HIS A 122 -17.28 13.17 -5.85
CA HIS A 122 -16.56 13.97 -4.88
C HIS A 122 -17.08 15.40 -4.95
N ASP A 123 -17.81 15.83 -3.94
CA ASP A 123 -18.24 17.22 -3.78
C ASP A 123 -17.11 18.00 -3.07
N ARG A 124 -16.25 18.60 -3.88
CA ARG A 124 -15.10 19.39 -3.39
C ARG A 124 -15.50 20.63 -2.61
N ALA A 125 -16.72 21.15 -2.80
CA ALA A 125 -17.18 22.35 -2.11
C ALA A 125 -17.51 22.06 -0.64
N ASN A 126 -18.00 20.85 -0.36
CA ASN A 126 -18.40 20.42 0.98
C ASN A 126 -17.47 19.34 1.57
N ASP A 127 -16.38 19.00 0.86
CA ASP A 127 -15.46 17.90 1.20
C ASP A 127 -16.20 16.58 1.50
N THR A 128 -17.24 16.29 0.70
CA THR A 128 -18.10 15.15 0.91
C THR A 128 -17.89 14.12 -0.20
N LEU A 129 -17.61 12.88 0.21
CA LEU A 129 -17.47 11.73 -0.68
C LEU A 129 -18.75 10.92 -0.72
N VAL A 130 -19.27 10.66 -1.92
CA VAL A 130 -20.42 9.79 -2.14
C VAL A 130 -19.93 8.47 -2.72
N PHE A 131 -19.98 7.42 -1.91
CA PHE A 131 -19.63 6.08 -2.35
C PHE A 131 -20.71 5.49 -3.27
N TYR A 132 -20.32 4.55 -4.13
CA TYR A 132 -21.29 3.78 -4.89
C TYR A 132 -22.22 2.99 -3.94
N PRO A 133 -23.55 2.99 -4.17
CA PRO A 133 -24.50 2.28 -3.30
C PRO A 133 -24.16 0.81 -3.08
N ALA A 134 -23.64 0.17 -4.13
CA ALA A 134 -23.20 -1.22 -4.08
C ALA A 134 -22.02 -1.44 -3.10
N TRP A 135 -21.12 -0.47 -2.99
CA TRP A 135 -20.02 -0.52 -2.02
C TRP A 135 -20.51 -0.31 -0.60
N VAL A 136 -21.40 0.66 -0.42
CA VAL A 136 -22.03 0.91 0.89
C VAL A 136 -22.78 -0.31 1.39
N ALA A 137 -23.56 -0.97 0.50
CA ALA A 137 -24.27 -2.19 0.83
C ALA A 137 -23.30 -3.32 1.24
N PHE A 138 -22.25 -3.53 0.47
CA PHE A 138 -21.20 -4.51 0.79
C PHE A 138 -20.56 -4.22 2.16
N CYS A 139 -20.17 -2.97 2.41
CA CYS A 139 -19.56 -2.60 3.70
C CYS A 139 -20.51 -2.82 4.88
N ARG A 140 -21.80 -2.52 4.71
CA ARG A 140 -22.82 -2.80 5.72
C ARG A 140 -22.99 -4.29 5.99
N ASP A 141 -23.00 -5.11 4.95
CA ASP A 141 -23.19 -6.56 5.08
C ASP A 141 -22.01 -7.23 5.82
N TRP A 142 -20.82 -6.61 5.77
CA TRP A 142 -19.61 -7.06 6.45
C TRP A 142 -19.27 -6.26 7.74
N ASP A 143 -20.14 -5.35 8.15
CA ASP A 143 -19.93 -4.47 9.31
C ASP A 143 -18.62 -3.67 9.26
N VAL A 144 -18.32 -3.11 8.08
CA VAL A 144 -17.09 -2.36 7.78
C VAL A 144 -17.42 -0.91 7.47
N ILE A 145 -16.59 0.01 7.95
CA ILE A 145 -16.69 1.44 7.65
C ILE A 145 -15.86 1.75 6.40
N PRO A 146 -16.48 2.19 5.29
CA PRO A 146 -15.73 2.65 4.11
C PRO A 146 -15.03 3.97 4.38
N ARG A 147 -13.78 4.08 3.89
CA ARG A 147 -12.96 5.30 3.88
C ARG A 147 -12.37 5.52 2.49
N ALA A 148 -12.11 6.79 2.11
CA ALA A 148 -11.41 7.18 0.89
C ALA A 148 -10.66 8.49 1.10
#